data_1b3782b58026a6470517dd7833756e96
#
_entry.id   1b3782b58026a6470517dd7833756e96
#
_cell.length_a   1.000
_cell.length_b   1.000
_cell.length_c   1.000
_cell.angle_alpha   90.00
_cell.angle_beta   90.00
_cell.angle_gamma   90.00
#
_symmetry.space_group_name_H-M   'P 1'
#
loop_
_entity.id
_entity.type
_entity.pdbx_description
1 polymer ?
#
loop_
_entity_poly.entity_id
_entity_poly.type
_entity_poly.pdbx_seq_one_letter_code
_entity_poly.pdbx_strand_id
1 'polypeptide(L)'
;MGMTWKKGKLLLARAPKEARAKFVLKIKSLLRAAHAGREKLIFIDEAHIHQDADLGHTWSRRGQRYYVASTSPGLARVTFFGAYVYNDRKVGIWPAARGNALTAIDCLESIRAAFPDDRLRICWDGASYHRAEEVLERARELSILITPLPAYSPDFMPVEALWRWMREEVTYNHCHATAAALIAGADAFQIKANEQSDVIFKRLYVCTGLDPEQEKLRIS
;
A
#
# COMPACT_ATOMS: atom_id res chain seq x y z
N MET A 1 9.71 31.49 20.46
CA MET A 1 9.16 30.15 20.78
C MET A 1 8.89 29.39 19.50
N GLY A 2 9.58 28.25 19.26
CA GLY A 2 9.47 27.46 18.02
C GLY A 2 8.34 26.39 18.03
N MET A 3 7.17 26.69 18.62
CA MET A 3 6.05 25.76 18.70
C MET A 3 5.03 26.01 17.59
N THR A 4 4.50 24.94 17.00
CA THR A 4 3.41 24.98 16.02
C THR A 4 2.29 24.05 16.47
N TRP A 5 1.04 24.45 16.20
CA TRP A 5 -0.13 23.62 16.42
C TRP A 5 -0.10 22.42 15.48
N LYS A 6 -0.14 21.18 16.01
CA LYS A 6 -0.10 19.96 15.23
C LYS A 6 -1.17 18.99 15.68
N LYS A 7 -1.80 18.31 14.70
CA LYS A 7 -2.66 17.17 15.00
C LYS A 7 -1.80 15.98 15.42
N GLY A 8 -2.16 15.30 16.51
CA GLY A 8 -1.50 14.06 16.93
C GLY A 8 -1.59 12.99 15.84
N LYS A 9 -0.54 12.20 15.69
CA LYS A 9 -0.49 11.03 14.82
C LYS A 9 -0.34 9.77 15.68
N LEU A 10 -1.17 8.76 15.43
CA LEU A 10 -1.06 7.48 16.12
C LEU A 10 0.24 6.77 15.72
N LEU A 11 0.91 6.20 16.70
CA LEU A 11 2.06 5.32 16.54
C LEU A 11 1.70 3.95 17.11
N LEU A 12 1.96 2.88 16.35
CA LEU A 12 1.73 1.51 16.81
C LEU A 12 2.85 1.10 17.77
N ALA A 13 2.65 1.33 19.07
CA ALA A 13 3.66 1.13 20.10
C ALA A 13 4.17 -0.33 20.23
N ARG A 14 3.34 -1.31 19.88
CA ARG A 14 3.67 -2.75 19.96
C ARG A 14 4.63 -3.25 18.88
N ALA A 15 5.12 -2.39 17.99
CA ALA A 15 6.05 -2.80 16.94
C ALA A 15 7.41 -3.21 17.54
N PRO A 16 7.92 -4.42 17.26
CA PRO A 16 9.12 -4.95 17.90
C PRO A 16 10.37 -4.23 17.38
N LYS A 17 11.07 -3.51 18.27
CA LYS A 17 12.24 -2.66 17.95
C LYS A 17 13.35 -3.41 17.22
N GLU A 18 13.73 -4.59 17.72
CA GLU A 18 14.80 -5.39 17.09
C GLU A 18 14.43 -5.88 15.68
N ALA A 19 13.20 -6.34 15.50
CA ALA A 19 12.73 -6.79 14.18
C ALA A 19 12.73 -5.63 13.18
N ARG A 20 12.33 -4.44 13.63
CA ARG A 20 12.37 -3.22 12.82
C ARG A 20 13.80 -2.82 12.44
N ALA A 21 14.74 -2.84 13.40
CA ALA A 21 16.14 -2.56 13.12
C ALA A 21 16.75 -3.56 12.14
N LYS A 22 16.48 -4.87 12.31
CA LYS A 22 16.89 -5.92 11.35
C LYS A 22 16.27 -5.70 9.97
N PHE A 23 15.01 -5.29 9.92
CA PHE A 23 14.33 -5.02 8.66
C PHE A 23 14.93 -3.82 7.91
N VAL A 24 15.35 -2.77 8.61
CA VAL A 24 16.06 -1.64 7.99
C VAL A 24 17.34 -2.07 7.28
N LEU A 25 18.11 -2.98 7.88
CA LEU A 25 19.28 -3.54 7.21
C LEU A 25 18.88 -4.39 6.00
N LYS A 26 17.85 -5.20 6.14
CA LYS A 26 17.32 -6.04 5.07
C LYS A 26 16.83 -5.21 3.89
N ILE A 27 16.00 -4.19 4.11
CA ILE A 27 15.43 -3.38 3.04
C ILE A 27 16.53 -2.61 2.28
N LYS A 28 17.55 -2.09 2.97
CA LYS A 28 18.72 -1.46 2.33
C LYS A 28 19.45 -2.44 1.39
N SER A 29 19.56 -3.71 1.77
CA SER A 29 20.15 -4.76 0.93
C SER A 29 19.27 -5.06 -0.28
N LEU A 30 17.95 -5.15 -0.10
CA LEU A 30 16.98 -5.39 -1.18
C LEU A 30 16.98 -4.24 -2.20
N LEU A 31 16.99 -2.99 -1.72
CA LEU A 31 17.07 -1.82 -2.60
C LEU A 31 18.36 -1.80 -3.43
N ARG A 32 19.50 -2.18 -2.83
CA ARG A 32 20.77 -2.32 -3.57
C ARG A 32 20.69 -3.43 -4.63
N ALA A 33 20.03 -4.56 -4.32
CA ALA A 33 19.83 -5.63 -5.28
C ALA A 33 18.92 -5.20 -6.43
N ALA A 34 17.83 -4.47 -6.13
CA ALA A 34 16.92 -3.93 -7.10
C ALA A 34 17.58 -2.88 -8.02
N HIS A 35 18.33 -1.93 -7.46
CA HIS A 35 19.10 -0.96 -8.25
C HIS A 35 20.15 -1.60 -9.16
N ALA A 36 20.73 -2.70 -8.73
CA ALA A 36 21.69 -3.46 -9.55
C ALA A 36 21.02 -4.41 -10.57
N GLY A 37 19.69 -4.37 -10.70
CA GLY A 37 18.93 -5.23 -11.61
C GLY A 37 18.95 -6.73 -11.26
N ARG A 38 19.40 -7.10 -10.05
CA ARG A 38 19.51 -8.51 -9.63
C ARG A 38 18.19 -9.12 -9.17
N GLU A 39 17.29 -8.30 -8.68
CA GLU A 39 15.94 -8.70 -8.23
C GLU A 39 14.95 -7.62 -8.60
N LYS A 40 13.74 -8.00 -8.97
CA LYS A 40 12.60 -7.09 -9.09
C LYS A 40 11.89 -7.05 -7.74
N LEU A 41 11.93 -5.89 -7.09
CA LEU A 41 11.37 -5.67 -5.76
C LEU A 41 9.96 -5.12 -5.87
N ILE A 42 9.01 -5.84 -5.31
CA ILE A 42 7.58 -5.48 -5.34
C ILE A 42 7.04 -5.41 -3.92
N PHE A 43 6.36 -4.34 -3.58
CA PHE A 43 5.61 -4.21 -2.34
C PHE A 43 4.13 -4.43 -2.65
N ILE A 44 3.46 -5.21 -1.82
CA ILE A 44 2.03 -5.54 -1.98
C ILE A 44 1.32 -5.29 -0.66
N ASP A 45 0.14 -4.72 -0.78
CA ASP A 45 -0.74 -4.43 0.35
C ASP A 45 -2.20 -4.47 -0.10
N GLU A 46 -3.12 -4.55 0.85
CA GLU A 46 -4.56 -4.56 0.61
C GLU A 46 -5.23 -3.34 1.22
N ALA A 47 -6.27 -2.86 0.54
CA ALA A 47 -7.13 -1.84 1.09
C ALA A 47 -8.60 -2.16 0.86
N HIS A 48 -9.41 -1.80 1.85
CA HIS A 48 -10.86 -1.77 1.72
C HIS A 48 -11.28 -0.32 1.48
N ILE A 49 -11.82 -0.05 0.31
CA ILE A 49 -12.25 1.28 -0.10
C ILE A 49 -13.78 1.32 -0.11
N HIS A 50 -14.35 2.25 0.63
CA HIS A 50 -15.79 2.43 0.68
C HIS A 50 -16.30 3.11 -0.60
N GLN A 51 -17.54 2.79 -0.99
CA GLN A 51 -18.20 3.45 -2.11
C GLN A 51 -18.65 4.86 -1.72
N ASP A 52 -18.92 5.10 -0.43
CA ASP A 52 -19.24 6.43 0.06
C ASP A 52 -18.02 7.34 0.11
N ALA A 53 -18.27 8.65 0.09
CA ALA A 53 -17.23 9.65 0.00
C ALA A 53 -16.34 9.67 1.26
N ASP A 54 -15.04 9.62 1.07
CA ASP A 54 -14.08 10.10 2.07
C ASP A 54 -14.14 11.64 2.13
N LEU A 55 -14.40 12.21 3.30
CA LEU A 55 -14.48 13.68 3.42
C LEU A 55 -13.06 14.27 3.48
N GLY A 56 -12.67 14.91 2.40
CA GLY A 56 -11.44 15.66 2.25
C GLY A 56 -11.64 17.17 2.40
N HIS A 57 -10.52 17.91 2.43
CA HIS A 57 -10.56 19.36 2.38
C HIS A 57 -10.80 19.84 0.95
N THR A 58 -11.59 20.91 0.81
CA THR A 58 -11.83 21.57 -0.47
C THR A 58 -11.98 23.08 -0.28
N TRP A 59 -11.85 23.82 -1.37
CA TRP A 59 -12.07 25.25 -1.36
C TRP A 59 -13.58 25.56 -1.41
N SER A 60 -14.05 26.40 -0.50
CA SER A 60 -15.42 26.90 -0.45
C SER A 60 -15.42 28.40 -0.17
N ARG A 61 -16.50 29.09 -0.52
CA ARG A 61 -16.67 30.51 -0.18
C ARG A 61 -16.70 30.69 1.33
N ARG A 62 -16.06 31.74 1.83
CA ARG A 62 -16.07 32.07 3.26
C ARG A 62 -17.52 32.19 3.78
N GLY A 63 -17.80 31.50 4.87
CA GLY A 63 -19.13 31.46 5.47
C GLY A 63 -20.12 30.48 4.85
N GLN A 64 -19.73 29.76 3.80
CA GLN A 64 -20.51 28.68 3.18
C GLN A 64 -19.97 27.32 3.52
N ARG A 65 -20.86 26.35 3.79
CA ARG A 65 -20.49 24.96 3.98
C ARG A 65 -20.53 24.26 2.65
N TYR A 66 -19.50 23.46 2.38
CA TYR A 66 -19.46 22.55 1.23
C TYR A 66 -20.15 21.24 1.60
N TYR A 67 -21.09 20.81 0.78
CA TYR A 67 -21.80 19.54 0.94
C TYR A 67 -21.41 18.58 -0.15
N VAL A 68 -21.17 17.32 0.22
CA VAL A 68 -20.89 16.21 -0.70
C VAL A 68 -22.15 15.38 -0.80
N ALA A 69 -22.64 15.17 -2.03
CA ALA A 69 -23.77 14.30 -2.26
C ALA A 69 -23.36 12.83 -2.00
N SER A 70 -24.20 12.10 -1.24
CA SER A 70 -24.04 10.68 -0.99
C SER A 70 -25.33 9.95 -1.37
N THR A 71 -25.21 8.78 -1.95
CA THR A 71 -26.32 7.84 -2.18
C THR A 71 -26.54 6.93 -0.98
N SER A 72 -25.83 7.17 0.11
CA SER A 72 -25.86 6.38 1.35
C SER A 72 -25.66 4.88 1.13
N PRO A 73 -24.57 4.44 0.43
CA PRO A 73 -24.32 3.04 0.14
C PRO A 73 -23.97 2.22 1.40
N GLY A 74 -24.00 2.86 2.56
CA GLY A 74 -23.71 2.23 3.86
C GLY A 74 -22.27 1.74 3.93
N LEU A 75 -22.10 0.46 4.33
CA LEU A 75 -20.79 -0.18 4.45
C LEU A 75 -20.30 -0.85 3.14
N ALA A 76 -20.96 -0.58 2.01
CA ALA A 76 -20.54 -1.12 0.72
C ALA A 76 -19.11 -0.68 0.38
N ARG A 77 -18.26 -1.65 0.09
CA ARG A 77 -16.82 -1.44 -0.17
C ARG A 77 -16.30 -2.42 -1.21
N VAL A 78 -15.20 -2.04 -1.84
CA VAL A 78 -14.41 -2.92 -2.69
C VAL A 78 -13.08 -3.18 -2.00
N THR A 79 -12.64 -4.43 -2.01
CA THR A 79 -11.28 -4.80 -1.60
C THR A 79 -10.38 -4.67 -2.82
N PHE A 80 -9.26 -4.00 -2.67
CA PHE A 80 -8.23 -3.90 -3.70
C PHE A 80 -6.92 -4.48 -3.21
N PHE A 81 -6.20 -5.17 -4.08
CA PHE A 81 -4.77 -5.36 -3.96
C PHE A 81 -4.05 -4.23 -4.67
N GLY A 82 -2.97 -3.77 -4.06
CA GLY A 82 -2.08 -2.78 -4.64
C GLY A 82 -0.65 -3.30 -4.67
N ALA A 83 0.04 -3.07 -5.75
CA ALA A 83 1.44 -3.37 -5.91
C ALA A 83 2.23 -2.13 -6.29
N TYR A 84 3.42 -2.00 -5.70
CA TYR A 84 4.42 -1.04 -6.13
C TYR A 84 5.65 -1.79 -6.64
N VAL A 85 5.88 -1.74 -7.94
CA VAL A 85 7.07 -2.30 -8.60
C VAL A 85 8.18 -1.26 -8.53
N TYR A 86 9.08 -1.42 -7.56
CA TYR A 86 10.08 -0.41 -7.21
C TYR A 86 11.03 -0.10 -8.36
N ASN A 87 11.53 -1.13 -9.05
CA ASN A 87 12.48 -0.97 -10.15
C ASN A 87 11.92 -0.15 -11.31
N ASP A 88 10.65 -0.36 -11.61
CA ASP A 88 9.97 0.21 -12.78
C ASP A 88 9.26 1.53 -12.42
N ARG A 89 9.17 1.85 -11.12
CA ARG A 89 8.37 2.97 -10.59
C ARG A 89 6.94 2.95 -11.11
N LYS A 90 6.34 1.75 -11.08
CA LYS A 90 4.98 1.51 -11.55
C LYS A 90 4.13 0.96 -10.41
N VAL A 91 2.85 1.21 -10.51
CA VAL A 91 1.86 0.69 -9.58
C VAL A 91 0.84 -0.18 -10.30
N GLY A 92 0.36 -1.21 -9.61
CA GLY A 92 -0.77 -2.03 -10.01
C GLY A 92 -1.86 -1.95 -8.95
N ILE A 93 -3.13 -1.82 -9.35
CA ILE A 93 -4.29 -1.87 -8.47
C ILE A 93 -5.33 -2.74 -9.16
N TRP A 94 -5.87 -3.73 -8.44
CA TRP A 94 -6.93 -4.58 -8.99
C TRP A 94 -7.90 -5.01 -7.88
N PRO A 95 -9.20 -5.16 -8.21
CA PRO A 95 -10.18 -5.58 -7.25
C PRO A 95 -9.99 -7.05 -6.88
N ALA A 96 -10.30 -7.38 -5.64
CA ALA A 96 -10.32 -8.74 -5.12
C ALA A 96 -11.66 -9.03 -4.42
N ALA A 97 -12.11 -10.28 -4.47
CA ALA A 97 -13.33 -10.68 -3.80
C ALA A 97 -13.20 -10.60 -2.27
N ARG A 98 -12.04 -10.98 -1.74
CA ARG A 98 -11.68 -10.98 -0.31
C ARG A 98 -10.17 -10.96 -0.15
N GLY A 99 -9.68 -10.56 1.04
CA GLY A 99 -8.33 -10.85 1.52
C GLY A 99 -8.29 -12.26 2.13
N ASN A 100 -7.83 -13.25 1.39
CA ASN A 100 -7.67 -14.64 1.86
C ASN A 100 -6.52 -15.34 1.09
N ALA A 101 -6.22 -16.59 1.45
CA ALA A 101 -5.14 -17.35 0.86
C ALA A 101 -5.29 -17.55 -0.67
N LEU A 102 -6.50 -17.80 -1.15
CA LEU A 102 -6.76 -17.98 -2.59
C LEU A 102 -6.44 -16.71 -3.37
N THR A 103 -6.94 -15.55 -2.93
CA THR A 103 -6.67 -14.29 -3.60
C THR A 103 -5.19 -13.86 -3.47
N ALA A 104 -4.51 -14.26 -2.39
CA ALA A 104 -3.06 -14.08 -2.30
C ALA A 104 -2.30 -14.94 -3.33
N ILE A 105 -2.73 -16.19 -3.55
CA ILE A 105 -2.18 -17.07 -4.59
C ILE A 105 -2.41 -16.46 -5.97
N ASP A 106 -3.65 -16.04 -6.29
CA ASP A 106 -3.99 -15.39 -7.57
C ASP A 106 -3.11 -14.15 -7.82
N CYS A 107 -2.84 -13.39 -6.75
CA CYS A 107 -1.94 -12.25 -6.79
C CYS A 107 -0.50 -12.66 -7.18
N LEU A 108 0.05 -13.70 -6.54
CA LEU A 108 1.39 -14.22 -6.84
C LEU A 108 1.49 -14.72 -8.29
N GLU A 109 0.48 -15.44 -8.76
CA GLU A 109 0.40 -15.95 -10.14
C GLU A 109 0.34 -14.82 -11.15
N SER A 110 -0.48 -13.81 -10.91
CA SER A 110 -0.61 -12.62 -11.76
C SER A 110 0.71 -11.87 -11.86
N ILE A 111 1.43 -11.71 -10.74
CA ILE A 111 2.74 -11.06 -10.73
C ILE A 111 3.77 -11.90 -11.48
N ARG A 112 3.79 -13.22 -11.29
CA ARG A 112 4.69 -14.09 -12.04
C ARG A 112 4.41 -14.04 -13.54
N ALA A 113 3.14 -14.02 -13.94
CA ALA A 113 2.76 -13.89 -15.34
C ALA A 113 3.20 -12.55 -15.96
N ALA A 114 3.12 -11.46 -15.18
CA ALA A 114 3.59 -10.14 -15.62
C ALA A 114 5.12 -10.03 -15.73
N PHE A 115 5.87 -10.83 -14.97
CA PHE A 115 7.33 -10.79 -14.90
C PHE A 115 7.92 -12.21 -14.98
N PRO A 116 7.77 -12.92 -16.14
CA PRO A 116 8.08 -14.34 -16.25
C PRO A 116 9.57 -14.67 -16.03
N ASP A 117 10.47 -13.78 -16.45
CA ASP A 117 11.91 -13.99 -16.44
C ASP A 117 12.64 -13.31 -15.27
N ASP A 118 11.91 -12.47 -14.51
CA ASP A 118 12.52 -11.72 -13.42
C ASP A 118 12.69 -12.58 -12.15
N ARG A 119 13.77 -12.33 -11.41
CA ARG A 119 13.92 -12.82 -10.05
C ARG A 119 13.08 -11.94 -9.11
N LEU A 120 11.92 -12.44 -8.72
CA LEU A 120 10.95 -11.68 -7.94
C LEU A 120 11.22 -11.72 -6.44
N ARG A 121 11.14 -10.57 -5.81
CA ARG A 121 11.12 -10.36 -4.37
C ARG A 121 9.87 -9.58 -3.98
N ILE A 122 8.99 -10.21 -3.21
CA ILE A 122 7.77 -9.57 -2.71
C ILE A 122 7.92 -9.23 -1.24
N CYS A 123 7.64 -7.98 -0.90
CA CYS A 123 7.48 -7.51 0.46
C CYS A 123 5.98 -7.29 0.73
N TRP A 124 5.43 -7.99 1.71
CA TRP A 124 4.05 -7.81 2.18
C TRP A 124 3.95 -7.87 3.69
N ASP A 125 2.78 -7.55 4.24
CA ASP A 125 2.56 -7.57 5.66
C ASP A 125 2.50 -9.01 6.23
N GLY A 126 2.35 -9.10 7.55
CA GLY A 126 2.27 -10.37 8.27
C GLY A 126 0.85 -10.91 8.46
N ALA A 127 -0.11 -10.59 7.59
CA ALA A 127 -1.47 -11.12 7.67
C ALA A 127 -1.46 -12.66 7.75
N SER A 128 -2.42 -13.24 8.46
CA SER A 128 -2.44 -14.69 8.72
C SER A 128 -2.47 -15.51 7.44
N TYR A 129 -3.23 -15.10 6.45
CA TYR A 129 -3.35 -15.78 5.17
C TYR A 129 -2.10 -15.63 4.29
N HIS A 130 -1.29 -14.57 4.43
CA HIS A 130 0.03 -14.46 3.78
C HIS A 130 1.05 -15.46 4.32
N ARG A 131 0.78 -16.04 5.50
CA ARG A 131 1.63 -17.06 6.15
C ARG A 131 1.04 -18.46 6.04
N ALA A 132 -0.09 -18.62 5.35
CA ALA A 132 -0.69 -19.93 5.10
C ALA A 132 0.29 -20.79 4.29
N GLU A 133 0.40 -22.06 4.64
CA GLU A 133 1.37 -22.98 4.01
C GLU A 133 1.17 -23.05 2.50
N GLU A 134 -0.06 -23.14 2.05
CA GLU A 134 -0.43 -23.16 0.62
C GLU A 134 0.06 -21.94 -0.15
N VAL A 135 0.04 -20.74 0.47
CA VAL A 135 0.56 -19.50 -0.14
C VAL A 135 2.08 -19.53 -0.24
N LEU A 136 2.75 -20.01 0.81
CA LEU A 136 4.20 -20.12 0.84
C LEU A 136 4.71 -21.22 -0.12
N GLU A 137 4.00 -22.33 -0.24
CA GLU A 137 4.29 -23.37 -1.23
C GLU A 137 4.14 -22.81 -2.64
N ARG A 138 3.02 -22.13 -2.92
CA ARG A 138 2.81 -21.53 -4.24
C ARG A 138 3.88 -20.50 -4.59
N ALA A 139 4.30 -19.68 -3.63
CA ALA A 139 5.41 -18.75 -3.84
C ALA A 139 6.73 -19.48 -4.21
N ARG A 140 7.03 -20.62 -3.56
CA ARG A 140 8.21 -21.44 -3.88
C ARG A 140 8.13 -22.02 -5.30
N GLU A 141 6.97 -22.60 -5.68
CA GLU A 141 6.72 -23.14 -7.03
C GLU A 141 6.91 -22.07 -8.10
N LEU A 142 6.42 -20.85 -7.83
CA LEU A 142 6.56 -19.69 -8.71
C LEU A 142 7.97 -19.05 -8.66
N SER A 143 8.89 -19.58 -7.86
CA SER A 143 10.22 -19.00 -7.64
C SER A 143 10.18 -17.54 -7.17
N ILE A 144 9.21 -17.22 -6.32
CA ILE A 144 9.02 -15.89 -5.72
C ILE A 144 9.60 -15.90 -4.30
N LEU A 145 10.49 -14.95 -4.03
CA LEU A 145 11.07 -14.77 -2.70
C LEU A 145 10.22 -13.82 -1.86
N ILE A 146 9.68 -14.32 -0.75
CA ILE A 146 8.86 -13.51 0.16
C ILE A 146 9.74 -12.87 1.24
N THR A 147 9.47 -11.62 1.55
CA THR A 147 10.07 -10.88 2.66
C THR A 147 8.94 -10.26 3.49
N PRO A 148 8.57 -10.85 4.63
CA PRO A 148 7.52 -10.27 5.47
C PRO A 148 8.02 -8.99 6.15
N LEU A 149 7.12 -8.00 6.27
CA LEU A 149 7.35 -6.81 7.08
C LEU A 149 7.30 -7.15 8.58
N PRO A 150 8.01 -6.39 9.41
CA PRO A 150 7.84 -6.49 10.86
C PRO A 150 6.39 -6.16 11.26
N ALA A 151 5.86 -6.89 12.25
CA ALA A 151 4.52 -6.64 12.75
C ALA A 151 4.34 -5.18 13.20
N TYR A 152 3.15 -4.64 13.01
CA TYR A 152 2.81 -3.26 13.40
C TYR A 152 3.73 -2.17 12.83
N SER A 153 4.22 -2.35 11.61
CA SER A 153 5.19 -1.45 10.98
C SER A 153 4.72 -0.97 9.59
N PRO A 154 3.55 -0.31 9.48
CA PRO A 154 3.01 0.16 8.19
C PRO A 154 3.90 1.24 7.55
N ASP A 155 4.74 1.90 8.33
CA ASP A 155 5.72 2.88 7.84
C ASP A 155 6.77 2.27 6.88
N PHE A 156 6.92 0.96 6.86
CA PHE A 156 7.76 0.24 5.88
C PHE A 156 7.00 -0.18 4.62
N MET A 157 5.67 0.01 4.57
CA MET A 157 4.84 -0.35 3.41
C MET A 157 4.58 0.90 2.55
N PRO A 158 5.29 1.08 1.42
CA PRO A 158 5.08 2.25 0.56
C PRO A 158 3.69 2.27 -0.10
N VAL A 159 3.04 1.12 -0.24
CA VAL A 159 1.69 1.00 -0.82
C VAL A 159 0.62 1.69 0.04
N GLU A 160 0.86 1.90 1.34
CA GLU A 160 0.01 2.75 2.18
C GLU A 160 -0.11 4.20 1.63
N ALA A 161 0.97 4.72 1.03
CA ALA A 161 0.94 6.01 0.38
C ALA A 161 0.19 5.98 -0.96
N LEU A 162 0.18 4.84 -1.65
CA LEU A 162 -0.63 4.62 -2.85
C LEU A 162 -2.13 4.70 -2.51
N TRP A 163 -2.56 4.03 -1.43
CA TRP A 163 -3.94 4.07 -0.98
C TRP A 163 -4.40 5.47 -0.60
N ARG A 164 -3.52 6.24 0.06
CA ARG A 164 -3.80 7.65 0.37
C ARG A 164 -3.97 8.46 -0.92
N TRP A 165 -3.07 8.32 -1.87
CA TRP A 165 -3.13 9.03 -3.15
C TRP A 165 -4.36 8.64 -3.96
N MET A 166 -4.68 7.35 -4.02
CA MET A 166 -5.91 6.89 -4.69
C MET A 166 -7.16 7.50 -4.04
N ARG A 167 -7.24 7.55 -2.70
CA ARG A 167 -8.37 8.21 -2.03
C ARG A 167 -8.43 9.70 -2.34
N GLU A 168 -7.32 10.40 -2.36
CA GLU A 168 -7.26 11.83 -2.73
C GLU A 168 -7.86 12.09 -4.13
N GLU A 169 -7.64 11.20 -5.08
CA GLU A 169 -8.05 11.38 -6.48
C GLU A 169 -9.40 10.74 -6.82
N VAL A 170 -9.82 9.69 -6.09
CA VAL A 170 -10.98 8.85 -6.47
C VAL A 170 -12.15 9.01 -5.50
N THR A 171 -11.91 9.00 -4.19
CA THR A 171 -13.00 8.95 -3.20
C THR A 171 -13.16 10.24 -2.39
N TYR A 172 -12.19 11.16 -2.39
CA TYR A 172 -12.34 12.41 -1.64
C TYR A 172 -13.46 13.26 -2.22
N ASN A 173 -14.47 13.54 -1.36
CA ASN A 173 -15.65 14.31 -1.70
C ASN A 173 -16.45 13.74 -2.90
N HIS A 174 -16.30 12.44 -3.17
CA HIS A 174 -17.01 11.76 -4.24
C HIS A 174 -17.57 10.42 -3.77
N CYS A 175 -18.88 10.24 -3.91
CA CYS A 175 -19.58 9.00 -3.63
C CYS A 175 -19.79 8.21 -4.93
N HIS A 176 -19.38 6.95 -4.93
CA HIS A 176 -19.59 6.05 -6.06
C HIS A 176 -20.88 5.27 -5.87
N ALA A 177 -21.82 5.40 -6.83
CA ALA A 177 -23.12 4.74 -6.77
C ALA A 177 -23.03 3.21 -6.82
N THR A 178 -21.96 2.67 -7.42
CA THR A 178 -21.76 1.21 -7.58
C THR A 178 -20.29 0.84 -7.38
N ALA A 179 -20.06 -0.44 -7.04
CA ALA A 179 -18.71 -1.01 -7.01
C ALA A 179 -17.98 -0.89 -8.36
N ALA A 180 -18.69 -1.08 -9.46
CA ALA A 180 -18.12 -0.94 -10.80
C ALA A 180 -17.63 0.49 -11.08
N ALA A 181 -18.35 1.52 -10.64
CA ALA A 181 -17.92 2.91 -10.77
C ALA A 181 -16.65 3.20 -9.95
N LEU A 182 -16.56 2.65 -8.74
CA LEU A 182 -15.35 2.78 -7.90
C LEU A 182 -14.16 2.06 -8.54
N ILE A 183 -14.36 0.85 -9.07
CA ILE A 183 -13.31 0.09 -9.78
C ILE A 183 -12.82 0.87 -10.99
N ALA A 184 -13.73 1.38 -11.84
CA ALA A 184 -13.37 2.19 -13.00
C ALA A 184 -12.58 3.46 -12.61
N GLY A 185 -12.93 4.08 -11.47
CA GLY A 185 -12.17 5.21 -10.91
C GLY A 185 -10.76 4.82 -10.50
N ALA A 186 -10.58 3.64 -9.86
CA ALA A 186 -9.28 3.12 -9.49
C ALA A 186 -8.42 2.76 -10.72
N ASP A 187 -9.01 2.19 -11.76
CA ASP A 187 -8.32 1.88 -13.03
C ASP A 187 -7.84 3.15 -13.72
N ALA A 188 -8.69 4.16 -13.84
CA ALA A 188 -8.33 5.45 -14.42
C ALA A 188 -7.20 6.15 -13.62
N PHE A 189 -7.27 6.09 -12.29
CA PHE A 189 -6.21 6.58 -11.42
C PHE A 189 -4.89 5.84 -11.66
N GLN A 190 -4.91 4.50 -11.73
CA GLN A 190 -3.71 3.70 -11.99
C GLN A 190 -3.04 4.07 -13.32
N ILE A 191 -3.82 4.22 -14.39
CA ILE A 191 -3.31 4.61 -15.72
C ILE A 191 -2.60 5.96 -15.60
N LYS A 192 -3.29 6.98 -15.06
CA LYS A 192 -2.76 8.34 -14.86
C LYS A 192 -1.50 8.34 -13.96
N ALA A 193 -1.50 7.59 -12.87
CA ALA A 193 -0.37 7.48 -11.97
C ALA A 193 0.86 6.91 -12.69
N ASN A 194 0.67 5.87 -13.49
CA ASN A 194 1.74 5.20 -14.23
C ASN A 194 2.37 6.03 -15.35
N GLU A 195 1.76 7.13 -15.74
CA GLU A 195 2.39 8.14 -16.62
C GLU A 195 3.40 9.03 -15.89
N GLN A 196 3.41 8.98 -14.54
CA GLN A 196 4.16 9.90 -13.67
C GLN A 196 5.15 9.17 -12.76
N SER A 197 6.09 8.41 -13.34
CA SER A 197 7.04 7.57 -12.59
C SER A 197 7.82 8.31 -11.49
N ASP A 198 8.18 9.59 -11.71
CA ASP A 198 8.88 10.40 -10.71
C ASP A 198 7.96 10.83 -9.55
N VAL A 199 6.67 11.01 -9.81
CA VAL A 199 5.67 11.28 -8.76
C VAL A 199 5.45 10.03 -7.94
N ILE A 200 5.33 8.84 -8.57
CA ILE A 200 5.26 7.56 -7.88
C ILE A 200 6.45 7.40 -6.94
N PHE A 201 7.67 7.58 -7.45
CA PHE A 201 8.88 7.41 -6.65
C PHE A 201 8.96 8.37 -5.46
N LYS A 202 8.49 9.61 -5.61
CA LYS A 202 8.47 10.60 -4.52
C LYS A 202 7.37 10.32 -3.50
N ARG A 203 6.18 9.88 -3.94
CA ARG A 203 5.03 9.60 -3.06
C ARG A 203 5.17 8.25 -2.33
N LEU A 204 5.62 7.22 -3.03
CA LEU A 204 5.77 5.87 -2.49
C LEU A 204 7.20 5.65 -1.97
N TYR A 205 7.58 6.50 -1.02
CA TYR A 205 8.91 6.44 -0.42
C TYR A 205 9.10 5.16 0.39
N VAL A 206 10.19 4.43 0.12
CA VAL A 206 10.58 3.26 0.91
C VAL A 206 11.39 3.72 2.12
N CYS A 207 10.86 3.50 3.31
CA CYS A 207 11.52 3.86 4.56
C CYS A 207 12.77 3.01 4.77
N THR A 208 13.93 3.66 4.89
CA THR A 208 15.25 3.01 5.07
C THR A 208 15.93 3.38 6.39
N GLY A 209 15.21 3.99 7.31
CA GLY A 209 15.71 4.41 8.61
C GLY A 209 14.64 4.34 9.68
N LEU A 210 15.06 4.40 10.93
CA LEU A 210 14.18 4.53 12.08
C LEU A 210 14.28 5.95 12.62
N ASP A 211 13.15 6.53 12.99
CA ASP A 211 13.10 7.80 13.70
C ASP A 211 13.35 7.54 15.19
N PRO A 212 14.46 8.02 15.78
CA PRO A 212 14.80 7.74 17.16
C PRO A 212 13.72 8.20 18.16
N GLU A 213 13.02 9.31 17.87
CA GLU A 213 11.98 9.82 18.76
C GLU A 213 10.72 8.95 18.70
N GLN A 214 10.38 8.41 17.54
CA GLN A 214 9.28 7.46 17.40
C GLN A 214 9.62 6.12 18.07
N GLU A 215 10.86 5.63 17.91
CA GLU A 215 11.29 4.37 18.50
C GLU A 215 11.34 4.41 20.04
N LYS A 216 11.53 5.59 20.66
CA LYS A 216 11.40 5.75 22.12
C LYS A 216 9.99 5.46 22.64
N LEU A 217 8.98 5.75 21.84
CA LEU A 217 7.56 5.57 22.19
C LEU A 217 7.06 4.13 22.00
N ARG A 218 7.87 3.26 21.40
CA ARG A 218 7.49 1.86 21.18
C ARG A 218 7.76 1.03 22.41
N ILE A 219 6.87 0.09 22.69
CA ILE A 219 6.98 -0.85 23.82
C ILE A 219 7.90 -2.00 23.37
N SER A 220 8.83 -2.35 24.22
CA SER A 220 9.75 -3.49 24.02
C SER A 220 9.02 -4.80 24.18
#